data_b22994d126766f7059aae04d59184517
#
_entry.id   b22994d126766f7059aae04d59184517
#
_cell.length_a   1.000
_cell.length_b   1.000
_cell.length_c   1.000
_cell.angle_alpha   90.00
_cell.angle_beta   90.00
_cell.angle_gamma   90.00
#
_symmetry.space_group_name_H-M   'P 1'
#
loop_
_entity.id
_entity.type
_entity.pdbx_description
1 polymer ?
#
loop_
_entity_poly.entity_id
_entity_poly.type
_entity_poly.pdbx_seq_one_letter_code
_entity_poly.pdbx_strand_id
1 'polypeptide(L)'
;MSAINEIKELSAGVVRTDRTMNDGRTIRYYDTAGQSRTVVDQREKEEQPGIGELRLDPLVNEWVAMAAHRQGRIFLPPKELCPLCPTTGELLTEIPESDYEVVVFDNRSPSLRPPLDDFALPDLVGADTDEGVAAGKCEVVCFTGDH
;
A
#
# COMPACT_ATOMS: atom_id res chain seq x y z
N MET A 1 -14.88 -5.06 14.41
CA MET A 1 -13.51 -4.62 14.74
C MET A 1 -13.46 -3.12 14.52
N SER A 2 -13.13 -2.35 15.55
CA SER A 2 -13.10 -0.89 15.48
C SER A 2 -11.95 -0.46 14.57
N ALA A 3 -12.26 0.30 13.52
CA ALA A 3 -11.24 0.94 12.69
C ALA A 3 -10.41 1.83 13.60
N ILE A 4 -9.11 1.57 13.70
CA ILE A 4 -8.20 2.40 14.47
C ILE A 4 -8.09 3.72 13.73
N ASN A 5 -8.69 4.77 14.31
CA ASN A 5 -8.48 6.14 13.84
C ASN A 5 -7.41 6.75 14.73
N GLU A 6 -6.22 6.85 14.23
CA GLU A 6 -5.18 7.64 14.88
C GLU A 6 -5.11 9.01 14.19
N ILE A 7 -5.32 10.07 14.95
CA ILE A 7 -5.17 11.45 14.48
C ILE A 7 -3.92 12.02 15.14
N LYS A 8 -2.97 12.46 14.32
CA LYS A 8 -1.72 13.07 14.75
C LYS A 8 -1.60 14.47 14.17
N GLU A 9 -1.46 15.46 15.02
CA GLU A 9 -1.04 16.78 14.57
C GLU A 9 0.46 16.74 14.27
N LEU A 10 0.82 17.11 13.05
CA LEU A 10 2.20 17.28 12.61
C LEU A 10 2.60 18.75 12.69
N SER A 11 3.84 19.08 12.35
CA SER A 11 4.30 20.47 12.28
C SER A 11 3.56 21.27 11.20
N ALA A 12 3.45 22.59 11.38
CA ALA A 12 2.86 23.55 10.42
C ALA A 12 1.35 23.39 10.15
N GLY A 13 0.58 22.88 11.11
CA GLY A 13 -0.88 22.79 10.97
C GLY A 13 -1.37 21.68 10.06
N VAL A 14 -0.50 20.71 9.75
CA VAL A 14 -0.88 19.50 9.02
C VAL A 14 -1.35 18.44 10.00
N VAL A 15 -2.49 17.84 9.71
CA VAL A 15 -3.07 16.73 10.48
C VAL A 15 -2.94 15.45 9.65
N ARG A 16 -2.45 14.40 10.29
CA ARG A 16 -2.43 13.06 9.71
C ARG A 16 -3.54 12.23 10.33
N THR A 17 -4.37 11.60 9.49
CA THR A 17 -5.40 10.65 9.90
C THR A 17 -5.10 9.27 9.34
N ASP A 18 -4.86 8.30 10.23
CA ASP A 18 -4.61 6.91 9.86
C ASP A 18 -5.91 6.11 9.92
N ARG A 19 -6.18 5.32 8.87
CA ARG A 19 -7.35 4.44 8.76
C ARG A 19 -6.94 3.06 8.27
N THR A 20 -7.75 2.07 8.61
CA THR A 20 -7.61 0.70 8.09
C THR A 20 -8.63 0.48 6.99
N MET A 21 -8.18 0.04 5.83
CA MET A 21 -9.03 -0.35 4.70
C MET A 21 -9.70 -1.71 4.97
N ASN A 22 -10.72 -2.05 4.19
CA ASN A 22 -11.47 -3.31 4.42
C ASN A 22 -10.61 -4.57 4.20
N ASP A 23 -9.59 -4.50 3.38
CA ASP A 23 -8.62 -5.57 3.14
C ASP A 23 -7.46 -5.63 4.16
N GLY A 24 -7.47 -4.74 5.17
CA GLY A 24 -6.49 -4.69 6.25
C GLY A 24 -5.28 -3.80 5.99
N ARG A 25 -5.14 -3.21 4.79
CA ARG A 25 -4.09 -2.25 4.48
C ARG A 25 -4.31 -0.93 5.23
N THR A 26 -3.24 -0.17 5.41
CA THR A 26 -3.31 1.17 6.02
C THR A 26 -3.42 2.23 4.93
N ILE A 27 -4.30 3.22 5.16
CA ILE A 27 -4.41 4.46 4.41
C ILE A 27 -4.22 5.64 5.36
N ARG A 28 -3.45 6.64 4.94
CA ARG A 28 -3.08 7.82 5.72
C ARG A 28 -3.42 9.07 4.92
N TYR A 29 -4.23 9.93 5.49
CA TYR A 29 -4.54 11.23 4.92
C TYR A 29 -3.69 12.29 5.60
N TYR A 30 -3.18 13.21 4.83
CA TYR A 30 -2.44 14.39 5.31
C TYR A 30 -3.16 15.61 4.80
N ASP A 31 -3.79 16.32 5.73
CA ASP A 31 -4.67 17.44 5.44
C ASP A 31 -4.26 18.66 6.24
N THR A 32 -4.61 19.86 5.76
CA THR A 32 -4.63 21.05 6.60
C THR A 32 -5.69 20.92 7.68
N ALA A 33 -5.49 21.61 8.81
CA ALA A 33 -6.35 21.50 9.98
C ALA A 33 -7.84 21.72 9.65
N GLY A 34 -8.71 20.88 10.21
CA GLY A 34 -10.17 21.00 10.10
C GLY A 34 -10.85 19.97 9.21
N GLN A 35 -10.10 19.15 8.47
CA GLN A 35 -10.66 18.04 7.71
C GLN A 35 -10.95 16.83 8.61
N SER A 36 -12.08 16.18 8.39
CA SER A 36 -12.45 14.94 9.09
C SER A 36 -12.57 13.80 8.10
N ARG A 37 -11.79 12.74 8.29
CA ARG A 37 -11.73 11.56 7.43
C ARG A 37 -12.47 10.41 8.12
N THR A 38 -13.74 10.23 7.75
CA THR A 38 -14.65 9.28 8.43
C THR A 38 -15.20 8.19 7.52
N VAL A 39 -15.03 8.29 6.22
CA VAL A 39 -15.56 7.33 5.26
C VAL A 39 -14.88 5.97 5.44
N VAL A 40 -15.69 4.92 5.51
CA VAL A 40 -15.23 3.54 5.64
C VAL A 40 -15.08 2.95 4.25
N ASP A 41 -14.02 2.20 4.03
CA ASP A 41 -13.83 1.42 2.79
C ASP A 41 -14.94 0.37 2.66
N GLN A 42 -15.75 0.50 1.62
CA GLN A 42 -16.91 -0.36 1.33
C GLN A 42 -16.62 -1.41 0.24
N ARG A 43 -15.40 -1.45 -0.29
CA ARG A 43 -15.02 -2.47 -1.27
C ARG A 43 -15.09 -3.85 -0.66
N GLU A 44 -15.31 -4.86 -1.49
CA GLU A 44 -15.20 -6.24 -1.06
C GLU A 44 -13.78 -6.53 -0.55
N LYS A 45 -13.70 -7.38 0.48
CA LYS A 45 -12.41 -7.81 1.02
C LYS A 45 -11.72 -8.70 0.01
N GLU A 46 -10.59 -8.25 -0.48
CA GLU A 46 -9.73 -9.05 -1.33
C GLU A 46 -8.61 -9.71 -0.52
N GLU A 47 -8.23 -10.92 -0.91
CA GLU A 47 -7.06 -11.57 -0.34
C GLU A 47 -5.79 -10.82 -0.75
N GLN A 48 -4.93 -10.61 0.22
CA GLN A 48 -3.62 -10.02 -0.04
C GLN A 48 -2.75 -11.01 -0.84
N PRO A 49 -2.09 -10.59 -1.91
CA PRO A 49 -1.20 -11.48 -2.64
C PRO A 49 -0.04 -11.95 -1.77
N GLY A 50 0.55 -13.08 -2.10
CA GLY A 50 1.69 -13.66 -1.38
C GLY A 50 2.90 -12.72 -1.28
N ILE A 51 3.84 -13.08 -0.42
CA ILE A 51 5.12 -12.38 -0.28
C ILE A 51 5.98 -12.71 -1.50
N GLY A 52 6.70 -11.73 -2.03
CA GLY A 52 7.73 -11.94 -3.02
C GLY A 52 8.95 -12.65 -2.45
N GLU A 53 9.78 -13.19 -3.30
CA GLU A 53 11.05 -13.84 -2.94
C GLU A 53 12.24 -13.05 -3.51
N LEU A 54 13.39 -13.19 -2.89
CA LEU A 54 14.65 -12.73 -3.44
C LEU A 54 15.40 -13.94 -4.01
N ARG A 55 15.94 -13.81 -5.20
CA ARG A 55 16.82 -14.80 -5.82
C ARG A 55 18.13 -14.17 -6.20
N LEU A 56 19.23 -14.88 -5.92
CA LEU A 56 20.53 -14.46 -6.38
C LEU A 56 20.68 -14.79 -7.87
N ASP A 57 20.99 -13.78 -8.68
CA ASP A 57 21.43 -13.99 -10.05
C ASP A 57 22.95 -14.27 -10.04
N PRO A 58 23.38 -15.52 -10.29
CA PRO A 58 24.79 -15.89 -10.20
C PRO A 58 25.65 -15.29 -11.32
N LEU A 59 25.04 -14.82 -12.41
CA LEU A 59 25.80 -14.24 -13.55
C LEU A 59 26.30 -12.84 -13.24
N VAL A 60 25.48 -12.06 -12.51
CA VAL A 60 25.82 -10.69 -12.14
C VAL A 60 26.07 -10.51 -10.64
N ASN A 61 25.86 -11.59 -9.87
CA ASN A 61 25.98 -11.61 -8.41
C ASN A 61 25.11 -10.52 -7.72
N GLU A 62 23.88 -10.38 -8.20
CA GLU A 62 22.90 -9.43 -7.67
C GLU A 62 21.64 -10.13 -7.21
N TRP A 63 21.01 -9.60 -6.15
CA TRP A 63 19.73 -10.08 -5.66
C TRP A 63 18.56 -9.48 -6.44
N VAL A 64 17.71 -10.33 -6.97
CA VAL A 64 16.53 -9.95 -7.76
C VAL A 64 15.25 -10.24 -6.99
N ALA A 65 14.40 -9.23 -6.83
CA ALA A 65 13.08 -9.39 -6.22
C ALA A 65 12.10 -9.99 -7.24
N MET A 66 11.58 -11.17 -6.93
CA MET A 66 10.61 -11.90 -7.74
C MET A 66 9.20 -11.73 -7.15
N ALA A 67 8.32 -11.08 -7.89
CA ALA A 67 6.93 -10.85 -7.49
C ALA A 67 5.99 -11.47 -8.53
N ALA A 68 5.90 -12.80 -8.55
CA ALA A 68 5.16 -13.57 -9.56
C ALA A 68 3.68 -13.17 -9.64
N HIS A 69 3.06 -12.79 -8.54
CA HIS A 69 1.68 -12.29 -8.48
C HIS A 69 1.44 -11.00 -9.29
N ARG A 70 2.50 -10.32 -9.73
CA ARG A 70 2.42 -9.09 -10.54
C ARG A 70 2.49 -9.36 -12.05
N GLN A 71 2.79 -10.55 -12.50
CA GLN A 71 3.00 -10.85 -13.94
C GLN A 71 1.76 -10.58 -14.81
N GLY A 72 0.55 -10.72 -14.26
CA GLY A 72 -0.71 -10.44 -14.96
C GLY A 72 -1.19 -8.99 -14.90
N ARG A 73 -0.41 -8.08 -14.30
CA ARG A 73 -0.85 -6.69 -14.06
C ARG A 73 -0.53 -5.75 -15.22
N ILE A 74 -1.12 -5.99 -16.37
CA ILE A 74 -1.19 -4.97 -17.43
C ILE A 74 -2.62 -4.40 -17.39
N PHE A 75 -2.81 -3.34 -16.58
CA PHE A 75 -4.09 -2.68 -16.45
C PHE A 75 -3.89 -1.17 -16.54
N LEU A 76 -4.35 -0.58 -17.62
CA LEU A 76 -4.42 0.86 -17.82
C LEU A 76 -5.90 1.20 -18.06
N PRO A 77 -6.67 1.44 -16.99
CA PRO A 77 -8.08 1.77 -17.12
C PRO A 77 -8.25 3.16 -17.74
N PRO A 78 -9.37 3.42 -18.41
CA PRO A 78 -9.73 4.79 -18.77
C PRO A 78 -9.94 5.62 -17.48
N LYS A 79 -9.89 6.94 -17.63
CA LYS A 79 -9.99 7.90 -16.52
C LYS A 79 -11.19 7.63 -15.61
N GLU A 80 -12.34 7.31 -16.19
CA GLU A 80 -13.61 7.09 -15.50
C GLU A 80 -13.58 5.83 -14.60
N LEU A 81 -12.62 4.93 -14.81
CA LEU A 81 -12.45 3.70 -14.04
C LEU A 81 -11.13 3.69 -13.29
N CYS A 82 -10.51 4.84 -13.10
CA CYS A 82 -9.23 4.94 -12.40
C CYS A 82 -9.34 4.50 -10.94
N PRO A 83 -8.61 3.47 -10.51
CA PRO A 83 -8.67 2.99 -9.12
C PRO A 83 -7.98 3.91 -8.12
N LEU A 84 -7.21 4.90 -8.58
CA LEU A 84 -6.46 5.83 -7.74
C LEU A 84 -7.15 7.21 -7.60
N CYS A 85 -8.25 7.43 -8.33
CA CYS A 85 -9.09 8.60 -8.12
C CYS A 85 -9.91 8.47 -6.83
N PRO A 86 -10.39 9.56 -6.22
CA PRO A 86 -11.33 9.50 -5.12
C PRO A 86 -12.59 8.70 -5.46
N THR A 87 -13.14 8.00 -4.47
CA THR A 87 -14.44 7.31 -4.62
C THR A 87 -15.54 8.32 -4.94
N THR A 88 -16.31 8.07 -6.01
CA THR A 88 -17.43 8.91 -6.43
C THR A 88 -18.65 8.06 -6.79
N GLY A 89 -19.80 8.36 -6.16
CA GLY A 89 -21.04 7.62 -6.44
C GLY A 89 -20.89 6.12 -6.19
N GLU A 90 -21.12 5.31 -7.24
CA GLU A 90 -21.03 3.85 -7.17
C GLU A 90 -19.63 3.30 -7.50
N LEU A 91 -18.71 4.15 -7.98
CA LEU A 91 -17.34 3.73 -8.27
C LEU A 91 -16.50 3.73 -6.98
N LEU A 92 -16.37 2.57 -6.36
CA LEU A 92 -15.52 2.36 -5.21
C LEU A 92 -14.06 2.17 -5.67
N THR A 93 -13.17 3.02 -5.16
CA THR A 93 -11.75 3.04 -5.53
C THR A 93 -10.86 2.70 -4.34
N GLU A 94 -9.53 2.73 -4.52
CA GLU A 94 -8.55 2.56 -3.44
C GLU A 94 -8.64 3.67 -2.38
N ILE A 95 -9.24 4.83 -2.73
CA ILE A 95 -9.36 5.99 -1.84
C ILE A 95 -10.84 6.19 -1.50
N PRO A 96 -11.31 5.77 -0.30
CA PRO A 96 -12.72 5.83 0.09
C PRO A 96 -13.31 7.24 0.16
N GLU A 97 -12.51 8.23 0.56
CA GLU A 97 -12.95 9.62 0.66
C GLU A 97 -13.18 10.22 -0.73
N SER A 98 -14.16 11.13 -0.85
CA SER A 98 -14.51 11.80 -2.11
C SER A 98 -13.55 12.93 -2.49
N ASP A 99 -12.73 13.39 -1.55
CA ASP A 99 -11.68 14.38 -1.72
C ASP A 99 -10.51 14.11 -0.77
N TYR A 100 -9.34 14.68 -1.04
CA TYR A 100 -8.17 14.66 -0.17
C TYR A 100 -7.13 15.68 -0.64
N GLU A 101 -6.22 16.07 0.24
CA GLU A 101 -5.06 16.89 -0.14
C GLU A 101 -3.88 15.98 -0.50
N VAL A 102 -3.44 15.13 0.43
CA VAL A 102 -2.44 14.10 0.17
C VAL A 102 -2.89 12.80 0.85
N VAL A 103 -2.81 11.70 0.13
CA VAL A 103 -3.08 10.38 0.67
C VAL A 103 -1.95 9.42 0.37
N VAL A 104 -1.62 8.60 1.37
CA VAL A 104 -0.61 7.53 1.26
C VAL A 104 -1.22 6.22 1.72
N PHE A 105 -1.13 5.19 0.93
CA PHE A 105 -1.65 3.88 1.31
C PHE A 105 -0.74 2.74 0.86
N ASP A 106 -0.86 1.63 1.59
CA ASP A 106 -0.09 0.44 1.28
C ASP A 106 -0.49 -0.11 -0.10
N ASN A 107 0.50 -0.40 -0.95
CA ASN A 107 0.24 -0.89 -2.29
C ASN A 107 -0.51 -2.23 -2.25
N ARG A 108 -1.59 -2.36 -3.04
CA ARG A 108 -2.39 -3.58 -3.13
C ARG A 108 -1.61 -4.80 -3.65
N SER A 109 -0.65 -4.57 -4.53
CA SER A 109 0.20 -5.64 -5.09
C SER A 109 1.67 -5.27 -4.95
N PRO A 110 2.20 -5.28 -3.73
CA PRO A 110 3.54 -4.84 -3.45
C PRO A 110 4.58 -5.85 -3.95
N SER A 111 5.73 -5.37 -4.41
CA SER A 111 6.89 -6.23 -4.68
C SER A 111 7.58 -6.66 -3.40
N LEU A 112 7.54 -5.79 -2.39
CA LEU A 112 8.12 -5.99 -1.07
C LEU A 112 7.02 -5.84 -0.02
N ARG A 113 7.05 -6.66 1.03
CA ARG A 113 6.13 -6.56 2.17
C ARG A 113 6.92 -6.50 3.47
N PRO A 114 6.35 -5.88 4.52
CA PRO A 114 6.89 -6.05 5.85
C PRO A 114 6.98 -7.53 6.20
N PRO A 115 8.02 -7.97 6.91
CA PRO A 115 8.06 -9.33 7.43
C PRO A 115 6.86 -9.55 8.37
N LEU A 116 6.32 -10.75 8.37
CA LEU A 116 5.34 -11.17 9.37
C LEU A 116 6.03 -11.19 10.75
N ASP A 117 5.28 -10.89 11.82
CA ASP A 117 5.81 -10.64 13.16
C ASP A 117 6.75 -11.75 13.72
N ASP A 118 6.62 -12.99 13.26
CA ASP A 118 7.49 -14.12 13.64
C ASP A 118 8.58 -14.44 12.61
N PHE A 119 8.75 -13.59 11.59
CA PHE A 119 9.71 -13.84 10.54
C PHE A 119 11.05 -13.18 10.87
N ALA A 120 12.00 -13.97 11.37
CA ALA A 120 13.40 -13.55 11.40
C ALA A 120 13.88 -13.41 9.93
N LEU A 121 14.31 -12.21 9.56
CA LEU A 121 15.02 -12.03 8.29
C LEU A 121 16.20 -13.01 8.30
N PRO A 122 16.32 -13.89 7.30
CA PRO A 122 17.52 -14.71 7.19
C PRO A 122 18.71 -13.78 7.13
N ASP A 123 19.79 -14.16 7.81
CA ASP A 123 21.06 -13.46 7.68
C ASP A 123 21.55 -13.65 6.24
N LEU A 124 21.23 -12.70 5.39
CA LEU A 124 21.59 -12.75 3.96
C LEU A 124 23.09 -12.58 3.74
N VAL A 125 23.82 -12.20 4.80
CA VAL A 125 25.26 -12.04 4.74
C VAL A 125 25.91 -13.35 5.20
N GLY A 126 26.18 -14.23 4.24
CA GLY A 126 26.87 -15.52 4.49
C GLY A 126 25.97 -16.75 4.52
N ALA A 127 24.69 -16.64 4.17
CA ALA A 127 23.85 -17.81 3.99
C ALA A 127 24.21 -18.53 2.67
N ASP A 128 24.41 -19.86 2.75
CA ASP A 128 24.59 -20.76 1.58
C ASP A 128 23.27 -20.92 0.79
N THR A 129 22.40 -19.93 0.80
CA THR A 129 21.08 -19.99 0.13
C THR A 129 20.99 -18.93 -0.96
N ASP A 130 20.63 -19.34 -2.16
CA ASP A 130 20.36 -18.46 -3.31
C ASP A 130 18.95 -17.84 -3.25
N GLU A 131 18.24 -18.00 -2.14
CA GLU A 131 16.87 -17.55 -1.96
C GLU A 131 16.73 -16.76 -0.64
N GLY A 132 15.90 -15.74 -0.67
CA GLY A 132 15.59 -14.89 0.48
C GLY A 132 14.16 -14.34 0.41
N VAL A 133 13.74 -13.66 1.49
CA VAL A 133 12.43 -12.99 1.54
C VAL A 133 12.57 -11.56 1.06
N ALA A 134 11.70 -11.17 0.14
CA ALA A 134 11.60 -9.79 -0.33
C ALA A 134 10.88 -8.91 0.72
N ALA A 135 11.60 -8.60 1.81
CA ALA A 135 11.11 -7.76 2.91
C ALA A 135 11.24 -6.28 2.57
N GLY A 136 10.22 -5.49 2.93
CA GLY A 136 10.21 -4.05 2.71
C GLY A 136 8.79 -3.48 2.76
N LYS A 137 8.62 -2.26 2.29
CA LYS A 137 7.34 -1.58 2.24
C LYS A 137 7.15 -0.91 0.88
N CYS A 138 5.99 -1.11 0.28
CA CYS A 138 5.59 -0.43 -0.94
C CYS A 138 4.32 0.36 -0.67
N GLU A 139 4.37 1.66 -0.87
CA GLU A 139 3.25 2.58 -0.70
C GLU A 139 2.96 3.32 -2.00
N VAL A 140 1.71 3.74 -2.14
CA VAL A 140 1.27 4.65 -3.20
C VAL A 140 1.01 6.01 -2.55
N VAL A 141 1.54 7.06 -3.17
CA VAL A 141 1.34 8.45 -2.74
C VAL A 141 0.56 9.17 -3.83
N CYS A 142 -0.63 9.68 -3.48
CA CYS A 142 -1.42 10.55 -4.33
C CYS A 142 -1.46 11.94 -3.67
N PHE A 143 -1.04 12.95 -4.43
CA PHE A 143 -0.89 14.33 -3.93
C PHE A 143 -1.90 15.29 -4.55
N THR A 144 -2.90 14.77 -5.24
CA THR A 144 -4.07 15.49 -5.74
C THR A 144 -5.19 14.51 -6.04
N GLY A 145 -6.44 14.91 -5.81
CA GLY A 145 -7.63 14.18 -6.23
C GLY A 145 -7.96 14.35 -7.73
N ASP A 146 -7.28 15.26 -8.41
CA ASP A 146 -7.43 15.48 -9.85
C ASP A 146 -6.69 14.43 -10.65
N HIS A 147 -7.34 13.92 -11.70
CA HIS A 147 -6.77 12.86 -12.57
C HIS A 147 -5.81 13.45 -13.60
#